data_64f03b4de49bdc6ee707f6ecc35ed962
#
_entry.id   64f03b4de49bdc6ee707f6ecc35ed962
#
_cell.length_a   1.000
_cell.length_b   1.000
_cell.length_c   1.000
_cell.angle_alpha   90.00
_cell.angle_beta   90.00
_cell.angle_gamma   90.00
#
_symmetry.space_group_name_H-M   'P 1'
#
loop_
_entity.id
_entity.type
_entity.pdbx_description
1 polymer ?
#
loop_
_entity_poly.entity_id
_entity_poly.type
_entity_poly.pdbx_seq_one_letter_code
_entity_poly.pdbx_strand_id
1 'polypeptide(L)'
;MSDLKKVIRQEYLKCAKNPVHFMRKYCYIQHPQRGRIQFNLYPFQEKVLTLFQENDYSAILKSRQLGISTLAAGYSLWLMTFHKDRNVLALATTQATARNLVTKVQFMWENLPSWLKVDSAENNKLSLRLVNGSKIQAKSSNADAARSEAVSLLIIDEAAFIDNIAETWASAQQTLATGGGAIVLSTPYGTGNWFHQTWVKAEAGENDFLPIKLPWYVHPERDQTWRDAQDALLGDPRLAAQECDCDFSTSGDIVFYNEYLEFYEKSHIKEPMERRGADQNLWVWESPDYSRDYMVVADVARGDGKDFSTCHVMDVENNVQVAEYKGQLGTKEFGHLLVGLATEYNEAMLIIENANIGWATIQVAVDRAYSNLYYSQKSDSSNANSYFDRYQDHSKMVAGFTMSSRTRPMVIGKFQEYIADKGVTIQSKRLVEEMKVFIWKNGRAEAQTGYNDDLVMAFGIAMYIRDTALKLRQRGLDITR
;
A
#
# COMPACT_ATOMS: atom_id res chain seq x y z
N MET A 1 25.91 -27.47 47.66
CA MET A 1 24.98 -27.69 46.52
C MET A 1 23.58 -27.06 46.69
N SER A 2 23.04 -26.87 47.92
CA SER A 2 21.72 -26.26 48.16
C SER A 2 21.67 -24.77 47.79
N ASP A 3 22.70 -23.98 48.08
CA ASP A 3 22.69 -22.53 47.89
C ASP A 3 22.81 -22.13 46.41
N LEU A 4 23.62 -22.85 45.63
CA LEU A 4 23.72 -22.59 44.19
C LEU A 4 22.38 -22.87 43.48
N LYS A 5 21.68 -23.93 43.84
CA LYS A 5 20.36 -24.25 43.27
C LYS A 5 19.32 -23.17 43.63
N LYS A 6 19.38 -22.61 44.81
CA LYS A 6 18.51 -21.49 45.21
C LYS A 6 18.79 -20.23 44.40
N VAL A 7 20.07 -19.88 44.20
CA VAL A 7 20.48 -18.72 43.40
C VAL A 7 20.03 -18.89 41.96
N ILE A 8 20.27 -20.06 41.35
CA ILE A 8 19.82 -20.36 39.96
C ILE A 8 18.31 -20.24 39.84
N ARG A 9 17.55 -20.82 40.84
CA ARG A 9 16.08 -20.73 40.82
C ARG A 9 15.57 -19.29 40.93
N GLN A 10 16.17 -18.48 41.79
CA GLN A 10 15.80 -17.07 41.93
C GLN A 10 16.10 -16.29 40.68
N GLU A 11 17.24 -16.53 40.03
CA GLU A 11 17.64 -15.89 38.82
C GLU A 11 16.76 -16.31 37.65
N TYR A 12 16.41 -17.60 37.53
CA TYR A 12 15.44 -18.10 36.56
C TYR A 12 14.09 -17.40 36.69
N LEU A 13 13.56 -17.23 37.91
CA LEU A 13 12.30 -16.52 38.13
C LEU A 13 12.37 -15.03 37.80
N LYS A 14 13.53 -14.38 38.03
CA LYS A 14 13.73 -12.99 37.62
C LYS A 14 13.69 -12.89 36.09
N CYS A 15 14.40 -13.75 35.37
CA CYS A 15 14.40 -13.80 33.91
C CYS A 15 13.01 -14.10 33.34
N ALA A 16 12.28 -15.05 33.95
CA ALA A 16 10.93 -15.41 33.51
C ALA A 16 9.91 -14.25 33.65
N LYS A 17 10.08 -13.41 34.67
CA LYS A 17 9.20 -12.26 34.91
C LYS A 17 9.59 -11.00 34.13
N ASN A 18 10.85 -10.88 33.73
CA ASN A 18 11.38 -9.66 33.17
C ASN A 18 12.27 -9.94 31.97
N PRO A 19 11.77 -9.77 30.71
CA PRO A 19 12.52 -9.96 29.51
C PRO A 19 13.68 -8.97 29.37
N VAL A 20 13.60 -7.76 29.91
CA VAL A 20 14.70 -6.78 29.94
C VAL A 20 15.88 -7.35 30.70
N HIS A 21 15.64 -7.88 31.91
CA HIS A 21 16.67 -8.53 32.74
C HIS A 21 17.29 -9.73 32.00
N PHE A 22 16.45 -10.58 31.41
CA PHE A 22 16.91 -11.74 30.65
C PHE A 22 17.80 -11.33 29.49
N MET A 23 17.38 -10.38 28.65
CA MET A 23 18.14 -9.96 27.47
C MET A 23 19.46 -9.29 27.84
N ARG A 24 19.43 -8.33 28.78
CA ARG A 24 20.65 -7.61 29.21
C ARG A 24 21.71 -8.53 29.76
N LYS A 25 21.31 -9.55 30.47
CA LYS A 25 22.26 -10.37 31.25
C LYS A 25 22.72 -11.62 30.50
N TYR A 26 21.84 -12.19 29.64
CA TYR A 26 22.07 -13.53 29.08
C TYR A 26 22.02 -13.59 27.56
N CYS A 27 21.47 -12.59 26.86
CA CYS A 27 21.44 -12.62 25.43
C CYS A 27 22.68 -11.97 24.82
N TYR A 28 23.18 -12.61 23.78
CA TYR A 28 24.26 -12.11 22.92
C TYR A 28 23.73 -11.88 21.52
N ILE A 29 24.25 -10.87 20.85
CA ILE A 29 23.93 -10.56 19.46
C ILE A 29 25.20 -10.58 18.61
N GLN A 30 25.04 -10.82 17.32
CA GLN A 30 26.13 -10.76 16.37
C GLN A 30 26.24 -9.33 15.81
N HIS A 31 27.35 -8.67 16.15
CA HIS A 31 27.68 -7.35 15.61
C HIS A 31 28.59 -7.51 14.37
N PRO A 32 28.35 -6.79 13.26
CA PRO A 32 29.12 -6.96 12.02
C PRO A 32 30.64 -6.82 12.18
N GLN A 33 31.10 -5.90 13.01
CA GLN A 33 32.52 -5.63 13.23
C GLN A 33 33.09 -6.25 14.50
N ARG A 34 32.29 -6.35 15.56
CA ARG A 34 32.73 -6.79 16.92
C ARG A 34 32.43 -8.26 17.20
N GLY A 35 31.81 -8.98 16.26
CA GLY A 35 31.42 -10.37 16.46
C GLY A 35 30.34 -10.53 17.51
N ARG A 36 30.55 -11.48 18.44
CA ARG A 36 29.60 -11.73 19.53
C ARG A 36 29.74 -10.68 20.63
N ILE A 37 28.68 -9.90 20.87
CA ILE A 37 28.61 -8.92 21.95
C ILE A 37 27.35 -9.16 22.79
N GLN A 38 27.39 -8.73 24.04
CA GLN A 38 26.22 -8.77 24.93
C GLN A 38 25.14 -7.81 24.44
N PHE A 39 23.87 -8.20 24.53
CA PHE A 39 22.76 -7.36 24.09
C PHE A 39 22.46 -6.27 25.14
N ASN A 40 23.28 -5.23 25.13
CA ASN A 40 23.04 -4.05 25.96
C ASN A 40 21.91 -3.22 25.36
N LEU A 41 20.72 -3.30 25.97
CA LEU A 41 19.53 -2.59 25.50
C LEU A 41 19.66 -1.09 25.74
N TYR A 42 19.29 -0.30 24.74
CA TYR A 42 19.08 1.14 24.88
C TYR A 42 17.78 1.43 25.63
N PRO A 43 17.64 2.60 26.27
CA PRO A 43 16.43 2.93 27.05
C PRO A 43 15.12 2.84 26.25
N PHE A 44 15.13 3.25 24.98
CA PHE A 44 13.94 3.12 24.12
C PHE A 44 13.59 1.64 23.83
N GLN A 45 14.59 0.77 23.67
CA GLN A 45 14.38 -0.67 23.46
C GLN A 45 13.78 -1.34 24.72
N GLU A 46 14.21 -0.93 25.90
CA GLU A 46 13.62 -1.43 27.16
C GLU A 46 12.16 -1.04 27.27
N LYS A 47 11.83 0.22 26.95
CA LYS A 47 10.45 0.70 26.92
C LYS A 47 9.61 -0.12 25.95
N VAL A 48 10.10 -0.33 24.72
CA VAL A 48 9.39 -1.12 23.70
C VAL A 48 9.18 -2.55 24.17
N LEU A 49 10.17 -3.16 24.83
CA LEU A 49 10.07 -4.52 25.33
C LEU A 49 9.03 -4.67 26.46
N THR A 50 8.92 -3.66 27.32
CA THR A 50 7.84 -3.60 28.32
C THR A 50 6.47 -3.50 27.65
N LEU A 51 6.35 -2.66 26.61
CA LEU A 51 5.10 -2.52 25.87
C LEU A 51 4.67 -3.82 25.17
N PHE A 52 5.61 -4.65 24.71
CA PHE A 52 5.29 -5.98 24.16
C PHE A 52 4.70 -6.94 25.21
N GLN A 53 5.02 -6.77 26.47
CA GLN A 53 4.42 -7.58 27.55
C GLN A 53 3.03 -7.10 27.94
N GLU A 54 2.77 -5.80 27.82
CA GLU A 54 1.54 -5.16 28.28
C GLU A 54 0.45 -5.11 27.22
N ASN A 55 0.82 -5.32 25.92
CA ASN A 55 -0.09 -5.18 24.79
C ASN A 55 0.05 -6.34 23.83
N ASP A 56 -1.08 -6.93 23.44
CA ASP A 56 -1.10 -8.05 22.50
C ASP A 56 -0.74 -7.62 21.07
N TYR A 57 -1.11 -6.40 20.66
CA TYR A 57 -0.87 -5.89 19.31
C TYR A 57 -0.03 -4.61 19.36
N SER A 58 1.07 -4.59 18.60
CA SER A 58 1.95 -3.44 18.50
C SER A 58 2.26 -3.11 17.03
N ALA A 59 2.02 -1.85 16.63
CA ALA A 59 2.43 -1.31 15.33
C ALA A 59 3.63 -0.37 15.55
N ILE A 60 4.79 -0.69 14.96
CA ILE A 60 6.04 0.03 15.20
C ILE A 60 6.49 0.72 13.93
N LEU A 61 6.36 2.02 13.90
CA LEU A 61 6.91 2.89 12.88
C LEU A 61 8.32 3.30 13.31
N LYS A 62 9.32 2.82 12.61
CA LYS A 62 10.72 2.93 13.06
C LYS A 62 11.64 3.55 12.00
N SER A 63 12.67 4.23 12.46
CA SER A 63 13.89 4.50 11.67
C SER A 63 14.68 3.20 11.44
N ARG A 64 15.48 3.19 10.39
CA ARG A 64 16.40 2.06 10.15
C ARG A 64 17.43 1.88 11.26
N GLN A 65 17.89 0.63 11.41
CA GLN A 65 18.99 0.23 12.29
C GLN A 65 18.79 0.59 13.78
N LEU A 66 17.57 0.65 14.28
CA LEU A 66 17.26 0.80 15.71
C LEU A 66 17.30 -0.53 16.50
N GLY A 67 17.58 -1.65 15.83
CA GLY A 67 17.69 -2.96 16.47
C GLY A 67 16.35 -3.61 16.86
N ILE A 68 15.21 -3.07 16.39
CA ILE A 68 13.87 -3.55 16.79
C ILE A 68 13.59 -4.98 16.33
N SER A 69 13.99 -5.37 15.11
CA SER A 69 13.87 -6.78 14.66
C SER A 69 14.71 -7.73 15.55
N THR A 70 15.85 -7.26 16.07
CA THR A 70 16.67 -8.02 17.02
C THR A 70 16.01 -8.09 18.40
N LEU A 71 15.35 -7.02 18.81
CA LEU A 71 14.56 -6.97 20.04
C LEU A 71 13.37 -7.95 19.98
N ALA A 72 12.64 -7.96 18.86
CA ALA A 72 11.54 -8.91 18.63
C ALA A 72 12.02 -10.38 18.61
N ALA A 73 13.22 -10.63 18.06
CA ALA A 73 13.84 -11.96 18.15
C ALA A 73 14.17 -12.36 19.60
N GLY A 74 14.72 -11.45 20.40
CA GLY A 74 14.99 -11.68 21.81
C GLY A 74 13.72 -11.92 22.61
N TYR A 75 12.65 -11.17 22.33
CA TYR A 75 11.33 -11.39 22.94
C TYR A 75 10.73 -12.76 22.58
N SER A 76 10.88 -13.17 21.33
CA SER A 76 10.50 -14.52 20.89
C SER A 76 11.25 -15.61 21.65
N LEU A 77 12.57 -15.46 21.82
CA LEU A 77 13.36 -16.41 22.59
C LEU A 77 12.92 -16.44 24.05
N TRP A 78 12.68 -15.28 24.66
CA TRP A 78 12.16 -15.19 26.03
C TRP A 78 10.82 -15.93 26.17
N LEU A 79 9.89 -15.66 25.26
CA LEU A 79 8.59 -16.32 25.23
C LEU A 79 8.72 -17.84 25.11
N MET A 80 9.57 -18.32 24.21
CA MET A 80 9.82 -19.76 23.97
C MET A 80 10.53 -20.44 25.14
N THR A 81 11.42 -19.72 25.85
CA THR A 81 12.22 -20.30 26.93
C THR A 81 11.41 -20.46 28.20
N PHE A 82 10.59 -19.46 28.56
CA PHE A 82 9.90 -19.41 29.85
C PHE A 82 8.44 -19.89 29.79
N HIS A 83 7.90 -20.08 28.60
CA HIS A 83 6.54 -20.61 28.42
C HIS A 83 6.58 -21.86 27.53
N LYS A 84 5.65 -22.78 27.78
CA LYS A 84 5.50 -24.01 27.00
C LYS A 84 4.57 -23.81 25.81
N ASP A 85 4.78 -24.60 24.77
CA ASP A 85 3.88 -24.72 23.62
C ASP A 85 3.60 -23.36 22.90
N ARG A 86 4.59 -22.46 22.89
CA ARG A 86 4.48 -21.18 22.20
C ARG A 86 4.88 -21.32 20.73
N ASN A 87 3.99 -20.92 19.85
CA ASN A 87 4.22 -20.91 18.41
C ASN A 87 4.43 -19.48 17.93
N VAL A 88 5.67 -19.16 17.51
CA VAL A 88 6.04 -17.85 16.95
C VAL A 88 6.16 -17.97 15.44
N LEU A 89 5.45 -17.11 14.72
CA LEU A 89 5.52 -17.01 13.26
C LEU A 89 6.20 -15.70 12.84
N ALA A 90 7.27 -15.80 12.06
CA ALA A 90 7.98 -14.68 11.48
C ALA A 90 7.65 -14.54 9.99
N LEU A 91 7.10 -13.39 9.59
CA LEU A 91 6.82 -13.00 8.21
C LEU A 91 7.64 -11.77 7.83
N ALA A 92 8.05 -11.69 6.57
CA ALA A 92 8.69 -10.51 5.99
C ALA A 92 8.45 -10.48 4.48
N THR A 93 8.98 -9.48 3.77
CA THR A 93 8.87 -9.33 2.31
C THR A 93 9.29 -10.59 1.55
N THR A 94 10.33 -11.28 2.03
CA THR A 94 10.80 -12.56 1.48
C THR A 94 11.05 -13.57 2.59
N GLN A 95 11.01 -14.86 2.25
CA GLN A 95 11.38 -15.93 3.18
C GLN A 95 12.84 -15.77 3.68
N ALA A 96 13.74 -15.27 2.85
CA ALA A 96 15.13 -15.01 3.23
C ALA A 96 15.22 -13.94 4.32
N THR A 97 14.43 -12.88 4.23
CA THR A 97 14.35 -11.83 5.24
C THR A 97 13.73 -12.35 6.54
N ALA A 98 12.64 -13.11 6.46
CA ALA A 98 12.02 -13.75 7.63
C ALA A 98 12.97 -14.71 8.33
N ARG A 99 13.78 -15.48 7.57
CA ARG A 99 14.82 -16.36 8.10
C ARG A 99 15.85 -15.62 8.95
N ASN A 100 16.20 -14.38 8.63
CA ASN A 100 17.16 -13.59 9.42
C ASN A 100 16.68 -13.40 10.85
N LEU A 101 15.37 -13.31 11.09
CA LEU A 101 14.82 -13.22 12.43
C LEU A 101 15.01 -14.54 13.20
N VAL A 102 14.74 -15.70 12.55
CA VAL A 102 15.00 -17.02 13.13
C VAL A 102 16.49 -17.19 13.45
N THR A 103 17.39 -16.78 12.54
CA THR A 103 18.84 -16.84 12.76
C THR A 103 19.27 -16.02 14.00
N LYS A 104 18.66 -14.86 14.23
CA LYS A 104 18.94 -14.06 15.43
C LYS A 104 18.50 -14.79 16.71
N VAL A 105 17.33 -15.42 16.68
CA VAL A 105 16.83 -16.25 17.80
C VAL A 105 17.77 -17.43 18.08
N GLN A 106 18.19 -18.14 17.02
CA GLN A 106 19.14 -19.27 17.13
C GLN A 106 20.47 -18.82 17.72
N PHE A 107 21.02 -17.71 17.24
CA PHE A 107 22.27 -17.16 17.76
C PHE A 107 22.17 -16.82 19.26
N MET A 108 21.10 -16.17 19.69
CA MET A 108 20.86 -15.88 21.11
C MET A 108 20.70 -17.19 21.92
N TRP A 109 19.91 -18.14 21.43
CA TRP A 109 19.67 -19.44 22.05
C TRP A 109 20.95 -20.25 22.21
N GLU A 110 21.81 -20.30 21.18
CA GLU A 110 23.09 -21.02 21.23
C GLU A 110 24.02 -20.52 22.33
N ASN A 111 23.96 -19.21 22.61
CA ASN A 111 24.81 -18.54 23.57
C ASN A 111 24.21 -18.45 24.98
N LEU A 112 23.02 -19.01 25.24
CA LEU A 112 22.47 -19.08 26.60
C LEU A 112 23.30 -20.00 27.48
N PRO A 113 23.44 -19.67 28.77
CA PRO A 113 24.05 -20.60 29.76
C PRO A 113 23.22 -21.88 29.86
N SER A 114 23.86 -23.00 30.12
CA SER A 114 23.24 -24.34 30.12
C SER A 114 22.02 -24.45 31.06
N TRP A 115 22.00 -23.72 32.17
CA TRP A 115 20.89 -23.75 33.13
C TRP A 115 19.64 -22.95 32.67
N LEU A 116 19.77 -22.09 31.64
CA LEU A 116 18.65 -21.38 30.98
C LEU A 116 18.28 -21.98 29.63
N LYS A 117 19.22 -22.69 29.02
CA LYS A 117 19.05 -23.22 27.65
C LYS A 117 18.13 -24.44 27.66
N VAL A 118 16.97 -24.31 27.03
CA VAL A 118 16.07 -25.41 26.73
C VAL A 118 16.62 -26.12 25.49
N ASP A 119 16.74 -27.45 25.52
CA ASP A 119 17.25 -28.24 24.40
C ASP A 119 16.36 -28.09 23.16
N SER A 120 16.96 -28.22 21.97
CA SER A 120 16.22 -28.19 20.71
C SER A 120 15.78 -29.58 20.29
N ALA A 121 14.53 -29.70 19.89
CA ALA A 121 14.01 -30.88 19.19
C ALA A 121 14.26 -30.77 17.67
N GLU A 122 14.32 -29.56 17.14
CA GLU A 122 14.60 -29.26 15.74
C GLU A 122 15.33 -27.92 15.63
N ASN A 123 16.40 -27.86 14.82
CA ASN A 123 17.14 -26.64 14.55
C ASN A 123 17.59 -26.65 13.08
N ASN A 124 16.92 -25.85 12.26
CA ASN A 124 17.26 -25.73 10.83
C ASN A 124 17.18 -24.25 10.39
N LYS A 125 17.50 -23.96 9.12
CA LYS A 125 17.59 -22.58 8.61
C LYS A 125 16.29 -21.76 8.72
N LEU A 126 15.13 -22.41 8.82
CA LEU A 126 13.82 -21.76 8.80
C LEU A 126 13.06 -21.91 10.12
N SER A 127 13.54 -22.78 11.01
CA SER A 127 12.84 -23.04 12.28
C SER A 127 13.78 -23.44 13.40
N LEU A 128 13.36 -23.11 14.63
CA LEU A 128 13.90 -23.62 15.88
C LEU A 128 12.72 -24.13 16.72
N ARG A 129 12.72 -25.43 17.05
CA ARG A 129 11.75 -26.04 17.96
C ARG A 129 12.45 -26.52 19.20
N LEU A 130 11.94 -26.15 20.35
CA LEU A 130 12.44 -26.55 21.65
C LEU A 130 11.69 -27.79 22.19
N VAL A 131 12.34 -28.58 23.06
CA VAL A 131 11.72 -29.78 23.65
C VAL A 131 10.53 -29.47 24.57
N ASN A 132 10.35 -28.22 24.99
CA ASN A 132 9.18 -27.78 25.74
C ASN A 132 7.94 -27.50 24.87
N GLY A 133 7.98 -27.85 23.57
CA GLY A 133 6.90 -27.67 22.61
C GLY A 133 6.92 -26.32 21.88
N SER A 134 7.67 -25.33 22.39
CA SER A 134 7.72 -23.99 21.79
C SER A 134 8.55 -24.00 20.51
N LYS A 135 8.12 -23.20 19.51
CA LYS A 135 8.82 -23.08 18.22
C LYS A 135 8.75 -21.68 17.64
N ILE A 136 9.73 -21.34 16.82
CA ILE A 136 9.70 -20.22 15.89
C ILE A 136 9.94 -20.72 14.47
N GLN A 137 9.22 -20.19 13.50
CA GLN A 137 9.39 -20.51 12.10
C GLN A 137 9.27 -19.27 11.21
N ALA A 138 10.07 -19.23 10.13
CA ALA A 138 10.01 -18.21 9.10
C ALA A 138 9.21 -18.73 7.91
N LYS A 139 8.24 -17.93 7.44
CA LYS A 139 7.48 -18.17 6.23
C LYS A 139 7.50 -16.93 5.33
N SER A 140 7.24 -17.13 4.05
CA SER A 140 6.95 -16.01 3.15
C SER A 140 5.57 -15.43 3.45
N SER A 141 5.39 -14.14 3.17
CA SER A 141 4.16 -13.39 3.42
C SER A 141 3.07 -13.69 2.36
N ASN A 142 2.70 -14.95 2.17
CA ASN A 142 1.54 -15.32 1.35
C ASN A 142 0.34 -15.67 2.24
N ALA A 143 -0.87 -15.53 1.69
CA ALA A 143 -2.12 -15.70 2.44
C ALA A 143 -2.26 -17.06 3.16
N ASP A 144 -1.60 -18.11 2.65
CA ASP A 144 -1.64 -19.45 3.25
C ASP A 144 -0.60 -19.64 4.37
N ALA A 145 0.36 -18.73 4.49
CA ALA A 145 1.45 -18.86 5.47
C ALA A 145 0.95 -18.90 6.91
N ALA A 146 -0.11 -18.18 7.21
CA ALA A 146 -0.67 -18.04 8.55
C ALA A 146 -1.83 -19.02 8.85
N ARG A 147 -2.40 -19.71 7.85
CA ARG A 147 -3.62 -20.54 8.03
C ARG A 147 -3.43 -21.88 8.75
N SER A 148 -2.19 -22.32 8.93
CA SER A 148 -1.94 -23.75 9.23
C SER A 148 -1.91 -24.12 10.71
N GLU A 149 -1.74 -23.18 11.64
CA GLU A 149 -1.59 -23.48 13.08
C GLU A 149 -1.96 -22.26 13.93
N ALA A 150 -2.42 -22.51 15.17
CA ALA A 150 -2.59 -21.44 16.17
C ALA A 150 -1.26 -20.76 16.46
N VAL A 151 -1.21 -19.45 16.39
CA VAL A 151 -0.02 -18.63 16.59
C VAL A 151 -0.11 -17.88 17.91
N SER A 152 0.92 -18.02 18.76
CA SER A 152 1.02 -17.29 20.02
C SER A 152 1.59 -15.88 19.84
N LEU A 153 2.48 -15.71 18.86
CA LEU A 153 3.07 -14.42 18.50
C LEU A 153 3.36 -14.39 17.01
N LEU A 154 2.78 -13.42 16.32
CA LEU A 154 3.09 -13.11 14.93
C LEU A 154 4.04 -11.92 14.87
N ILE A 155 5.13 -12.05 14.15
CA ILE A 155 6.05 -10.94 13.86
C ILE A 155 6.03 -10.68 12.36
N ILE A 156 5.68 -9.45 11.97
CA ILE A 156 5.72 -9.01 10.57
C ILE A 156 6.78 -7.91 10.46
N ASP A 157 7.92 -8.24 9.85
CA ASP A 157 9.01 -7.29 9.63
C ASP A 157 8.91 -6.67 8.23
N GLU A 158 9.19 -5.37 8.14
CA GLU A 158 9.06 -4.55 6.94
C GLU A 158 7.65 -4.60 6.31
N ALA A 159 6.62 -4.48 7.16
CA ALA A 159 5.22 -4.65 6.79
C ALA A 159 4.74 -3.72 5.66
N ALA A 160 5.25 -2.48 5.58
CA ALA A 160 4.88 -1.53 4.53
C ALA A 160 5.32 -1.98 3.13
N PHE A 161 6.31 -2.89 3.04
CA PHE A 161 6.90 -3.38 1.79
C PHE A 161 6.38 -4.77 1.37
N ILE A 162 5.45 -5.35 2.13
CA ILE A 162 4.89 -6.67 1.83
C ILE A 162 3.73 -6.53 0.87
N ASP A 163 3.85 -7.19 -0.27
CA ASP A 163 2.75 -7.32 -1.22
C ASP A 163 1.57 -8.12 -0.61
N ASN A 164 0.34 -7.68 -0.86
CA ASN A 164 -0.90 -8.33 -0.38
C ASN A 164 -0.96 -8.51 1.15
N ILE A 165 -0.33 -7.63 1.92
CA ILE A 165 -0.27 -7.71 3.39
C ILE A 165 -1.66 -7.72 4.03
N ALA A 166 -2.66 -7.07 3.45
CA ALA A 166 -4.03 -7.06 3.94
C ALA A 166 -4.66 -8.48 3.94
N GLU A 167 -4.46 -9.27 2.88
CA GLU A 167 -4.92 -10.66 2.80
C GLU A 167 -4.15 -11.55 3.78
N THR A 168 -2.83 -11.34 3.89
CA THR A 168 -1.98 -12.05 4.86
C THR A 168 -2.40 -11.78 6.29
N TRP A 169 -2.71 -10.52 6.62
CA TRP A 169 -3.19 -10.13 7.94
C TRP A 169 -4.57 -10.74 8.24
N ALA A 170 -5.53 -10.65 7.31
CA ALA A 170 -6.87 -11.24 7.48
C ALA A 170 -6.80 -12.75 7.76
N SER A 171 -5.89 -13.46 7.10
CA SER A 171 -5.64 -14.88 7.34
C SER A 171 -4.98 -15.14 8.70
N ALA A 172 -4.01 -14.29 9.09
CA ALA A 172 -3.28 -14.41 10.35
C ALA A 172 -4.17 -14.10 11.56
N GLN A 173 -5.04 -13.10 11.45
CA GLN A 173 -5.94 -12.68 12.53
C GLN A 173 -6.81 -13.83 13.05
N GLN A 174 -7.28 -14.72 12.17
CA GLN A 174 -8.04 -15.91 12.56
C GLN A 174 -7.22 -16.87 13.42
N THR A 175 -5.93 -17.01 13.19
CA THR A 175 -5.03 -17.87 13.96
C THR A 175 -4.59 -17.26 15.29
N LEU A 176 -4.70 -15.93 15.44
CA LEU A 176 -4.44 -15.19 16.65
C LEU A 176 -5.67 -15.13 17.59
N ALA A 177 -6.87 -15.41 17.08
CA ALA A 177 -8.14 -15.30 17.82
C ALA A 177 -8.21 -16.14 19.11
N THR A 178 -7.31 -17.10 19.29
CA THR A 178 -7.20 -17.94 20.50
C THR A 178 -6.34 -17.32 21.61
N GLY A 179 -6.03 -16.01 21.52
CA GLY A 179 -5.22 -15.28 22.51
C GLY A 179 -3.75 -15.11 22.10
N GLY A 180 -3.47 -15.07 20.81
CA GLY A 180 -2.15 -14.69 20.28
C GLY A 180 -2.02 -13.19 20.08
N GLY A 181 -0.76 -12.68 20.06
CA GLY A 181 -0.42 -11.29 19.80
C GLY A 181 0.32 -11.07 18.48
N ALA A 182 0.48 -9.80 18.07
CA ALA A 182 1.24 -9.44 16.88
C ALA A 182 2.14 -8.23 17.08
N ILE A 183 3.38 -8.33 16.58
CA ILE A 183 4.33 -7.24 16.47
C ILE A 183 4.54 -6.94 14.99
N VAL A 184 4.02 -5.81 14.54
CA VAL A 184 4.14 -5.35 13.15
C VAL A 184 5.10 -4.17 13.13
N LEU A 185 6.18 -4.27 12.35
CA LEU A 185 7.22 -3.22 12.32
C LEU A 185 7.63 -2.90 10.90
N SER A 186 7.85 -1.60 10.63
CA SER A 186 8.33 -1.12 9.32
C SER A 186 8.95 0.27 9.41
N THR A 187 9.80 0.62 8.45
CA THR A 187 9.97 2.02 8.02
C THR A 187 8.74 2.42 7.19
N PRO A 188 8.45 3.72 7.03
CA PRO A 188 7.35 4.15 6.17
C PRO A 188 7.62 3.83 4.69
N TYR A 189 6.57 3.62 3.91
CA TYR A 189 6.64 3.43 2.46
C TYR A 189 5.39 4.01 1.79
N GLY A 190 5.37 5.33 1.65
CA GLY A 190 4.21 6.06 1.13
C GLY A 190 3.00 6.05 2.05
N THR A 191 1.96 6.76 1.64
CA THR A 191 0.67 6.81 2.30
C THR A 191 -0.32 5.84 1.66
N GLY A 192 -1.41 5.49 2.35
CA GLY A 192 -2.50 4.69 1.82
C GLY A 192 -2.31 3.18 1.87
N ASN A 193 -1.09 2.64 1.99
CA ASN A 193 -0.88 1.19 2.14
C ASN A 193 -1.41 0.66 3.49
N TRP A 194 -1.52 -0.67 3.62
CA TRP A 194 -2.08 -1.32 4.80
C TRP A 194 -1.38 -0.91 6.10
N PHE A 195 -0.05 -0.82 6.11
CA PHE A 195 0.69 -0.45 7.33
C PHE A 195 0.40 1.00 7.73
N HIS A 196 0.37 1.93 6.75
CA HIS A 196 -0.02 3.32 7.00
C HIS A 196 -1.46 3.42 7.53
N GLN A 197 -2.43 2.73 6.91
CA GLN A 197 -3.82 2.72 7.37
C GLN A 197 -3.95 2.13 8.78
N THR A 198 -3.23 1.04 9.06
CA THR A 198 -3.20 0.42 10.39
C THR A 198 -2.61 1.37 11.42
N TRP A 199 -1.52 2.09 11.05
CA TRP A 199 -0.88 3.09 11.90
C TRP A 199 -1.81 4.26 12.22
N VAL A 200 -2.43 4.87 11.21
CA VAL A 200 -3.35 6.01 11.40
C VAL A 200 -4.54 5.62 12.28
N LYS A 201 -5.14 4.46 12.06
CA LYS A 201 -6.21 3.93 12.90
C LYS A 201 -5.76 3.66 14.34
N ALA A 202 -4.52 3.20 14.53
CA ALA A 202 -3.94 2.98 15.85
C ALA A 202 -3.74 4.32 16.60
N GLU A 203 -3.22 5.36 15.92
CA GLU A 203 -3.10 6.71 16.50
C GLU A 203 -4.45 7.32 16.86
N ALA A 204 -5.50 7.02 16.08
CA ALA A 204 -6.87 7.45 16.35
C ALA A 204 -7.60 6.61 17.42
N GLY A 205 -7.00 5.48 17.87
CA GLY A 205 -7.65 4.53 18.77
C GLY A 205 -8.80 3.72 18.13
N GLU A 206 -8.78 3.57 16.82
CA GLU A 206 -9.82 2.89 16.02
C GLU A 206 -9.51 1.41 15.77
N ASN A 207 -8.38 0.90 16.26
CA ASN A 207 -8.00 -0.52 16.20
C ASN A 207 -7.26 -0.92 17.49
N ASP A 208 -7.00 -2.23 17.64
CA ASP A 208 -6.37 -2.79 18.83
C ASP A 208 -4.84 -2.64 18.86
N PHE A 209 -4.23 -2.04 17.85
CA PHE A 209 -2.78 -1.87 17.83
C PHE A 209 -2.32 -0.69 18.68
N LEU A 210 -1.29 -0.92 19.51
CA LEU A 210 -0.54 0.15 20.16
C LEU A 210 0.43 0.79 19.14
N PRO A 211 0.31 2.08 18.79
CA PRO A 211 1.24 2.76 17.91
C PRO A 211 2.54 3.12 18.66
N ILE A 212 3.69 2.70 18.15
CA ILE A 212 5.01 3.00 18.72
C ILE A 212 5.86 3.66 17.65
N LYS A 213 6.10 4.97 17.76
CA LYS A 213 6.92 5.75 16.83
C LYS A 213 8.35 5.86 17.34
N LEU A 214 9.32 5.46 16.52
CA LEU A 214 10.75 5.43 16.83
C LEU A 214 11.57 6.11 15.74
N PRO A 215 11.61 7.46 15.68
CA PRO A 215 12.46 8.18 14.75
C PRO A 215 13.94 8.07 15.15
N TRP A 216 14.83 8.52 14.27
CA TRP A 216 16.28 8.36 14.45
C TRP A 216 16.82 8.92 15.78
N TYR A 217 16.27 10.02 16.27
CA TYR A 217 16.75 10.72 17.47
C TYR A 217 16.43 10.00 18.80
N VAL A 218 15.65 8.91 18.78
CA VAL A 218 15.48 8.06 19.99
C VAL A 218 16.74 7.29 20.31
N HIS A 219 17.68 7.16 19.34
CA HIS A 219 18.94 6.48 19.54
C HIS A 219 19.95 7.44 20.18
N PRO A 220 20.52 7.14 21.34
CA PRO A 220 21.36 8.08 22.10
C PRO A 220 22.68 8.46 21.42
N GLU A 221 23.11 7.67 20.44
CA GLU A 221 24.36 7.91 19.69
C GLU A 221 24.11 8.62 18.35
N ARG A 222 22.87 9.10 18.08
CA ARG A 222 22.49 9.80 16.85
C ARG A 222 22.12 11.24 17.19
N ASP A 223 22.81 12.18 16.56
CA ASP A 223 22.57 13.61 16.64
C ASP A 223 22.24 14.19 15.27
N GLN A 224 22.08 15.51 15.17
CA GLN A 224 21.81 16.19 13.90
C GLN A 224 22.94 15.96 12.88
N THR A 225 24.19 15.90 13.34
CA THR A 225 25.36 15.63 12.47
C THR A 225 25.22 14.25 11.81
N TRP A 226 24.77 13.25 12.59
CA TRP A 226 24.48 11.93 12.05
C TRP A 226 23.34 11.98 11.01
N ARG A 227 22.27 12.77 11.28
CA ARG A 227 21.14 12.91 10.35
C ARG A 227 21.54 13.59 9.04
N ASP A 228 22.34 14.66 9.11
CA ASP A 228 22.87 15.39 7.94
C ASP A 228 23.80 14.48 7.11
N ALA A 229 24.56 13.61 7.76
CA ALA A 229 25.39 12.62 7.07
C ALA A 229 24.52 11.57 6.31
N GLN A 230 23.33 11.23 6.82
CA GLN A 230 22.41 10.35 6.10
C GLN A 230 21.84 11.03 4.83
N ASP A 231 21.53 12.34 4.88
CA ASP A 231 21.10 13.10 3.71
C ASP A 231 22.18 13.09 2.61
N ALA A 232 23.42 13.34 3.01
CA ALA A 232 24.56 13.31 2.09
C ALA A 232 24.83 11.91 1.51
N LEU A 233 24.69 10.85 2.34
CA LEU A 233 24.95 9.47 1.94
C LEU A 233 23.88 8.93 0.97
N LEU A 234 22.61 9.24 1.23
CA LEU A 234 21.49 8.77 0.43
C LEU A 234 21.26 9.62 -0.83
N GLY A 235 21.77 10.85 -0.83
CA GLY A 235 21.68 11.77 -1.97
C GLY A 235 20.26 12.26 -2.31
N ASP A 236 19.26 11.82 -1.57
CA ASP A 236 17.86 12.23 -1.69
C ASP A 236 17.28 12.48 -0.28
N PRO A 237 16.92 13.74 0.05
CA PRO A 237 16.33 14.08 1.34
C PRO A 237 15.04 13.30 1.66
N ARG A 238 14.27 12.88 0.64
CA ARG A 238 13.04 12.11 0.82
C ARG A 238 13.36 10.69 1.29
N LEU A 239 14.35 10.03 0.66
CA LEU A 239 14.83 8.72 1.12
C LEU A 239 15.36 8.79 2.55
N ALA A 240 16.05 9.86 2.89
CA ALA A 240 16.56 10.07 4.24
C ALA A 240 15.41 10.30 5.24
N ALA A 241 14.38 11.05 4.87
CA ALA A 241 13.18 11.22 5.70
C ALA A 241 12.42 9.90 5.88
N GLN A 242 12.23 9.13 4.82
CA GLN A 242 11.66 7.78 4.88
C GLN A 242 12.42 6.88 5.84
N GLU A 243 13.74 6.80 5.70
CA GLU A 243 14.58 5.85 6.44
C GLU A 243 14.88 6.28 7.87
N CYS A 244 14.79 7.59 8.16
CA CYS A 244 15.20 8.15 9.45
C CYS A 244 14.04 8.76 10.25
N ASP A 245 13.17 9.58 9.62
CA ASP A 245 12.27 10.47 10.36
C ASP A 245 10.90 9.85 10.67
N CYS A 246 10.62 8.65 10.16
CA CYS A 246 9.31 8.01 10.30
C CYS A 246 8.18 8.87 9.67
N ASP A 247 8.44 9.42 8.49
CA ASP A 247 7.49 10.25 7.75
C ASP A 247 6.95 9.49 6.55
N PHE A 248 5.65 9.24 6.55
CA PHE A 248 4.96 8.59 5.45
C PHE A 248 4.80 9.50 4.23
N SER A 249 4.71 10.82 4.44
CA SER A 249 4.38 11.78 3.39
C SER A 249 5.51 11.98 2.38
N THR A 250 6.74 11.75 2.80
CA THR A 250 7.93 11.92 1.98
C THR A 250 8.47 10.60 1.42
N SER A 251 7.85 9.48 1.76
CA SER A 251 8.37 8.15 1.45
C SER A 251 7.73 7.52 0.21
N GLY A 252 8.50 6.71 -0.52
CA GLY A 252 8.04 5.91 -1.67
C GLY A 252 8.22 6.60 -3.03
N ASP A 253 8.20 5.79 -4.09
CA ASP A 253 8.21 6.23 -5.50
C ASP A 253 6.81 6.71 -5.94
N ILE A 254 6.25 7.70 -5.23
CA ILE A 254 4.89 8.20 -5.48
C ILE A 254 4.80 8.93 -6.83
N VAL A 255 3.70 8.71 -7.56
CA VAL A 255 3.41 9.44 -8.79
C VAL A 255 2.83 10.82 -8.47
N PHE A 256 1.94 10.91 -7.49
CA PHE A 256 1.32 12.17 -7.05
C PHE A 256 1.84 12.56 -5.68
N TYR A 257 2.37 13.78 -5.53
CA TYR A 257 2.89 14.26 -4.24
C TYR A 257 1.76 14.48 -3.24
N ASN A 258 2.00 14.06 -2.01
CA ASN A 258 1.00 14.13 -0.93
C ASN A 258 0.53 15.55 -0.64
N GLU A 259 1.39 16.57 -0.76
CA GLU A 259 1.02 17.98 -0.58
C GLU A 259 -0.10 18.43 -1.54
N TYR A 260 -0.11 17.90 -2.78
CA TYR A 260 -1.18 18.16 -3.73
C TYR A 260 -2.44 17.39 -3.38
N LEU A 261 -2.30 16.12 -2.98
CA LEU A 261 -3.45 15.28 -2.60
C LEU A 261 -4.16 15.83 -1.36
N GLU A 262 -3.41 16.31 -0.37
CA GLU A 262 -3.98 16.99 0.81
C GLU A 262 -4.77 18.25 0.45
N PHE A 263 -4.33 19.01 -0.56
CA PHE A 263 -5.09 20.14 -1.05
C PHE A 263 -6.47 19.70 -1.56
N TYR A 264 -6.54 18.62 -2.37
CA TYR A 264 -7.81 18.10 -2.87
C TYR A 264 -8.70 17.57 -1.74
N GLU A 265 -8.12 16.84 -0.77
CA GLU A 265 -8.86 16.31 0.37
C GLU A 265 -9.52 17.40 1.22
N LYS A 266 -8.79 18.50 1.45
CA LYS A 266 -9.28 19.60 2.29
C LYS A 266 -10.25 20.55 1.56
N SER A 267 -10.12 20.70 0.23
CA SER A 267 -10.77 21.78 -0.50
C SER A 267 -11.85 21.33 -1.48
N HIS A 268 -11.78 20.10 -2.02
CA HIS A 268 -12.59 19.70 -3.17
C HIS A 268 -13.44 18.45 -2.92
N ILE A 269 -12.98 17.51 -2.06
CA ILE A 269 -13.73 16.27 -1.79
C ILE A 269 -15.06 16.60 -1.13
N LYS A 270 -16.12 16.05 -1.71
CA LYS A 270 -17.49 16.21 -1.22
C LYS A 270 -18.25 14.88 -1.27
N GLU A 271 -19.20 14.72 -0.38
CA GLU A 271 -20.19 13.65 -0.53
C GLU A 271 -21.00 13.87 -1.82
N PRO A 272 -21.30 12.81 -2.57
CA PRO A 272 -22.13 12.93 -3.76
C PRO A 272 -23.53 13.40 -3.41
N MET A 273 -24.10 14.25 -4.26
CA MET A 273 -25.50 14.69 -4.14
C MET A 273 -26.45 13.51 -4.27
N GLU A 274 -26.08 12.54 -5.11
CA GLU A 274 -26.89 11.36 -5.39
C GLU A 274 -25.99 10.14 -5.62
N ARG A 275 -26.45 8.97 -5.18
CA ARG A 275 -25.86 7.67 -5.51
C ARG A 275 -26.88 6.83 -6.26
N ARG A 276 -26.53 6.34 -7.44
CA ARG A 276 -27.42 5.63 -8.36
C ARG A 276 -26.98 4.18 -8.58
N GLY A 277 -27.89 3.40 -9.13
CA GLY A 277 -27.71 1.99 -9.39
C GLY A 277 -28.09 1.10 -8.21
N ALA A 278 -28.29 -0.19 -8.48
CA ALA A 278 -28.64 -1.17 -7.44
C ALA A 278 -27.49 -1.35 -6.42
N ASP A 279 -26.27 -1.14 -6.87
CA ASP A 279 -25.03 -1.21 -6.09
C ASP A 279 -24.62 0.12 -5.46
N GLN A 280 -25.34 1.23 -5.72
CA GLN A 280 -25.06 2.60 -5.26
C GLN A 280 -23.67 3.11 -5.66
N ASN A 281 -23.09 2.57 -6.73
CA ASN A 281 -21.71 2.81 -7.15
C ASN A 281 -21.54 3.95 -8.15
N LEU A 282 -22.62 4.44 -8.76
CA LEU A 282 -22.63 5.67 -9.55
C LEU A 282 -22.85 6.86 -8.62
N TRP A 283 -21.80 7.65 -8.41
CA TRP A 283 -21.79 8.85 -7.61
C TRP A 283 -21.95 10.08 -8.48
N VAL A 284 -22.92 10.94 -8.19
CA VAL A 284 -23.23 12.16 -8.92
C VAL A 284 -23.10 13.35 -7.98
N TRP A 285 -22.26 14.32 -8.33
CA TRP A 285 -22.07 15.56 -7.60
C TRP A 285 -22.80 16.73 -8.22
N GLU A 286 -22.94 16.76 -9.56
CA GLU A 286 -23.62 17.81 -10.31
C GLU A 286 -24.52 17.19 -11.37
N SER A 287 -25.76 17.72 -11.44
CA SER A 287 -26.68 17.35 -12.52
C SER A 287 -26.23 17.95 -13.85
N PRO A 288 -26.59 17.34 -15.00
CA PRO A 288 -26.21 17.88 -16.31
C PRO A 288 -26.78 19.28 -16.53
N ASP A 289 -25.95 20.16 -17.07
CA ASP A 289 -26.31 21.48 -17.60
C ASP A 289 -26.17 21.44 -19.10
N TYR A 290 -27.28 21.53 -19.81
CA TYR A 290 -27.31 21.41 -21.28
C TYR A 290 -26.67 22.59 -22.03
N SER A 291 -26.16 23.59 -21.31
CA SER A 291 -25.32 24.65 -21.86
C SER A 291 -23.84 24.33 -21.85
N ARG A 292 -23.43 23.22 -21.23
CA ARG A 292 -22.05 22.82 -21.04
C ARG A 292 -21.70 21.59 -21.86
N ASP A 293 -20.43 21.46 -22.20
CA ASP A 293 -19.85 20.29 -22.87
C ASP A 293 -19.25 19.33 -21.85
N TYR A 294 -19.56 18.05 -22.02
CA TYR A 294 -19.07 16.98 -21.15
C TYR A 294 -18.29 15.92 -21.91
N MET A 295 -17.47 15.17 -21.18
CA MET A 295 -16.89 13.92 -21.64
C MET A 295 -17.10 12.82 -20.60
N VAL A 296 -17.38 11.61 -21.07
CA VAL A 296 -17.46 10.38 -20.27
C VAL A 296 -16.26 9.53 -20.63
N VAL A 297 -15.39 9.27 -19.67
CA VAL A 297 -14.14 8.52 -19.88
C VAL A 297 -14.16 7.26 -19.04
N ALA A 298 -13.87 6.10 -19.65
CA ALA A 298 -14.03 4.81 -19.01
C ALA A 298 -12.80 3.92 -19.20
N ASP A 299 -12.45 3.22 -18.11
CA ASP A 299 -11.58 2.05 -18.06
C ASP A 299 -12.43 0.82 -17.78
N VAL A 300 -12.17 -0.29 -18.51
CA VAL A 300 -13.07 -1.44 -18.56
C VAL A 300 -12.44 -2.70 -17.98
N ALA A 301 -13.05 -3.25 -16.95
CA ALA A 301 -12.72 -4.56 -16.38
C ALA A 301 -13.70 -5.66 -16.82
N ARG A 302 -13.35 -6.93 -16.56
CA ARG A 302 -14.20 -8.09 -16.90
C ARG A 302 -15.49 -8.18 -16.09
N GLY A 303 -15.48 -7.61 -14.88
CA GLY A 303 -16.60 -7.69 -13.96
C GLY A 303 -16.68 -9.01 -13.17
N ASP A 304 -15.70 -9.91 -13.34
CA ASP A 304 -15.63 -11.23 -12.67
C ASP A 304 -14.39 -11.40 -11.79
N GLY A 305 -13.59 -10.37 -11.63
CA GLY A 305 -12.32 -10.40 -10.95
C GLY A 305 -12.16 -9.36 -9.84
N LYS A 306 -10.90 -9.02 -9.56
CA LYS A 306 -10.51 -7.99 -8.56
C LYS A 306 -10.55 -6.57 -9.13
N ASP A 307 -10.51 -6.42 -10.47
CA ASP A 307 -10.49 -5.13 -11.15
C ASP A 307 -11.91 -4.57 -11.30
N PHE A 308 -12.01 -3.25 -11.35
CA PHE A 308 -13.28 -2.55 -11.45
C PHE A 308 -13.43 -1.87 -12.81
N SER A 309 -14.64 -1.93 -13.38
CA SER A 309 -15.03 -1.01 -14.45
C SER A 309 -15.29 0.36 -13.85
N THR A 310 -14.63 1.38 -14.39
CA THR A 310 -14.70 2.75 -13.86
C THR A 310 -15.00 3.75 -14.96
N CYS A 311 -15.73 4.81 -14.62
CA CYS A 311 -15.82 5.97 -15.50
C CYS A 311 -15.90 7.27 -14.71
N HIS A 312 -15.48 8.35 -15.36
CA HIS A 312 -15.67 9.72 -14.90
C HIS A 312 -16.46 10.52 -15.94
N VAL A 313 -17.37 11.36 -15.43
CA VAL A 313 -18.00 12.42 -16.22
C VAL A 313 -17.34 13.74 -15.84
N MET A 314 -16.82 14.44 -16.84
CA MET A 314 -16.10 15.70 -16.67
C MET A 314 -16.78 16.83 -17.43
N ASP A 315 -16.99 17.96 -16.75
CA ASP A 315 -17.26 19.24 -17.40
C ASP A 315 -15.96 19.70 -18.10
N VAL A 316 -15.97 19.80 -19.42
CA VAL A 316 -14.78 20.08 -20.22
C VAL A 316 -14.29 21.51 -20.04
N GLU A 317 -15.20 22.48 -19.91
CA GLU A 317 -14.84 23.89 -19.76
C GLU A 317 -14.25 24.19 -18.39
N ASN A 318 -15.01 23.85 -17.35
CA ASN A 318 -14.65 24.19 -15.99
C ASN A 318 -13.64 23.21 -15.37
N ASN A 319 -13.37 22.08 -16.06
CA ASN A 319 -12.50 21.00 -15.62
C ASN A 319 -12.92 20.45 -14.24
N VAL A 320 -14.20 20.09 -14.11
CA VAL A 320 -14.81 19.60 -12.87
C VAL A 320 -15.27 18.16 -13.08
N GLN A 321 -14.92 17.28 -12.16
CA GLN A 321 -15.50 15.94 -12.05
C GLN A 321 -16.95 16.06 -11.55
N VAL A 322 -17.94 15.69 -12.36
CA VAL A 322 -19.36 15.83 -12.02
C VAL A 322 -20.04 14.51 -11.65
N ALA A 323 -19.53 13.38 -12.17
CA ALA A 323 -19.98 12.06 -11.76
C ALA A 323 -18.84 11.01 -11.88
N GLU A 324 -18.99 9.88 -11.17
CA GLU A 324 -18.06 8.77 -11.16
C GLU A 324 -18.79 7.45 -10.94
N TYR A 325 -18.41 6.44 -11.70
CA TYR A 325 -18.78 5.06 -11.43
C TYR A 325 -17.54 4.22 -11.13
N LYS A 326 -17.64 3.33 -10.13
CA LYS A 326 -16.66 2.28 -9.85
C LYS A 326 -17.40 1.03 -9.38
N GLY A 327 -17.41 -0.02 -10.21
CA GLY A 327 -18.15 -1.25 -9.88
C GLY A 327 -17.75 -2.44 -10.76
N GLN A 328 -18.42 -3.55 -10.56
CA GLN A 328 -18.16 -4.83 -11.24
C GLN A 328 -19.25 -5.20 -12.23
N LEU A 329 -19.75 -4.24 -12.99
CA LEU A 329 -20.69 -4.53 -14.09
C LEU A 329 -19.99 -5.32 -15.20
N GLY A 330 -20.72 -6.24 -15.81
CA GLY A 330 -20.29 -6.90 -17.03
C GLY A 330 -20.10 -5.91 -18.18
N THR A 331 -19.30 -6.25 -19.16
CA THR A 331 -18.92 -5.32 -20.26
C THR A 331 -20.10 -4.75 -21.03
N LYS A 332 -21.17 -5.54 -21.25
CA LYS A 332 -22.39 -5.06 -21.93
C LYS A 332 -23.20 -4.11 -21.07
N GLU A 333 -23.46 -4.47 -19.82
CA GLU A 333 -24.19 -3.66 -18.84
C GLU A 333 -23.47 -2.33 -18.62
N PHE A 334 -22.13 -2.38 -18.52
CA PHE A 334 -21.30 -1.18 -18.41
C PHE A 334 -21.39 -0.31 -19.67
N GLY A 335 -21.39 -0.91 -20.88
CA GLY A 335 -21.62 -0.18 -22.14
C GLY A 335 -22.96 0.54 -22.16
N HIS A 336 -24.01 -0.09 -21.67
CA HIS A 336 -25.34 0.55 -21.55
C HIS A 336 -25.34 1.71 -20.55
N LEU A 337 -24.67 1.55 -19.43
CA LEU A 337 -24.49 2.64 -18.45
C LEU A 337 -23.75 3.83 -19.08
N LEU A 338 -22.64 3.57 -19.76
CA LEU A 338 -21.82 4.62 -20.39
C LEU A 338 -22.59 5.41 -21.45
N VAL A 339 -23.32 4.73 -22.33
CA VAL A 339 -24.15 5.41 -23.36
C VAL A 339 -25.27 6.18 -22.69
N GLY A 340 -25.90 5.63 -21.65
CA GLY A 340 -26.94 6.34 -20.89
C GLY A 340 -26.42 7.61 -20.23
N LEU A 341 -25.26 7.54 -19.54
CA LEU A 341 -24.62 8.71 -18.95
C LEU A 341 -24.21 9.75 -19.99
N ALA A 342 -23.57 9.31 -21.08
CA ALA A 342 -23.15 10.22 -22.14
C ALA A 342 -24.32 10.96 -22.77
N THR A 343 -25.46 10.27 -22.99
CA THR A 343 -26.68 10.89 -23.46
C THR A 343 -27.28 11.87 -22.43
N GLU A 344 -27.34 11.47 -21.15
CA GLU A 344 -27.83 12.33 -20.07
C GLU A 344 -27.02 13.62 -19.93
N TYR A 345 -25.68 13.53 -20.02
CA TYR A 345 -24.80 14.66 -19.94
C TYR A 345 -24.54 15.32 -21.33
N ASN A 346 -25.63 15.79 -21.94
CA ASN A 346 -25.65 16.60 -23.14
C ASN A 346 -24.93 15.96 -24.35
N GLU A 347 -25.21 14.67 -24.65
CA GLU A 347 -24.53 13.91 -25.70
C GLU A 347 -23.00 13.99 -25.59
N ALA A 348 -22.49 13.79 -24.37
CA ALA A 348 -21.08 13.89 -24.02
C ALA A 348 -20.17 13.08 -24.95
N MET A 349 -18.93 13.54 -25.17
CA MET A 349 -17.93 12.74 -25.86
C MET A 349 -17.66 11.46 -25.03
N LEU A 350 -17.92 10.28 -25.65
CA LEU A 350 -17.72 8.98 -25.00
C LEU A 350 -16.37 8.39 -25.35
N ILE A 351 -15.49 8.25 -24.37
CA ILE A 351 -14.13 7.74 -24.51
C ILE A 351 -14.01 6.45 -23.71
N ILE A 352 -13.81 5.33 -24.37
CA ILE A 352 -13.67 4.01 -23.75
C ILE A 352 -12.28 3.48 -24.09
N GLU A 353 -11.51 3.01 -23.10
CA GLU A 353 -10.25 2.33 -23.37
C GLU A 353 -10.51 1.03 -24.14
N ASN A 354 -9.84 0.87 -25.31
CA ASN A 354 -10.10 -0.24 -26.22
C ASN A 354 -9.15 -1.44 -26.05
N ALA A 355 -8.34 -1.46 -24.98
CA ALA A 355 -7.47 -2.59 -24.72
C ALA A 355 -8.29 -3.83 -24.33
N ASN A 356 -7.85 -5.01 -24.80
CA ASN A 356 -8.41 -6.33 -24.44
C ASN A 356 -9.95 -6.43 -24.51
N ILE A 357 -10.61 -6.27 -23.38
CA ILE A 357 -12.05 -6.46 -23.19
C ILE A 357 -12.88 -5.20 -23.46
N GLY A 358 -12.26 -4.04 -23.53
CA GLY A 358 -12.91 -2.75 -23.82
C GLY A 358 -13.73 -2.77 -25.13
N TRP A 359 -13.35 -3.60 -26.10
CA TRP A 359 -14.06 -3.79 -27.35
C TRP A 359 -15.51 -4.25 -27.18
N ALA A 360 -15.79 -5.12 -26.20
CA ALA A 360 -17.17 -5.58 -25.95
C ALA A 360 -18.06 -4.43 -25.44
N THR A 361 -17.50 -3.52 -24.67
CA THR A 361 -18.18 -2.31 -24.17
C THR A 361 -18.35 -1.28 -25.28
N ILE A 362 -17.34 -1.06 -26.12
CA ILE A 362 -17.40 -0.18 -27.29
C ILE A 362 -18.46 -0.65 -28.28
N GLN A 363 -18.59 -1.96 -28.51
CA GLN A 363 -19.56 -2.52 -29.42
C GLN A 363 -21.00 -2.11 -29.05
N VAL A 364 -21.31 -1.98 -27.76
CA VAL A 364 -22.63 -1.49 -27.31
C VAL A 364 -22.88 -0.05 -27.77
N ALA A 365 -21.88 0.81 -27.71
CA ALA A 365 -21.99 2.20 -28.20
C ALA A 365 -22.17 2.25 -29.71
N VAL A 366 -21.45 1.39 -30.45
CA VAL A 366 -21.57 1.25 -31.91
C VAL A 366 -22.96 0.71 -32.29
N ASP A 367 -23.42 -0.36 -31.64
CA ASP A 367 -24.74 -0.97 -31.90
C ASP A 367 -25.91 0.00 -31.62
N ARG A 368 -25.70 0.90 -30.64
CA ARG A 368 -26.66 1.98 -30.33
C ARG A 368 -26.51 3.21 -31.24
N ALA A 369 -25.58 3.17 -32.19
CA ALA A 369 -25.26 4.28 -33.08
C ALA A 369 -24.98 5.60 -32.33
N TYR A 370 -24.27 5.49 -31.17
CA TYR A 370 -23.91 6.69 -30.40
C TYR A 370 -23.01 7.61 -31.21
N SER A 371 -23.45 8.84 -31.46
CA SER A 371 -22.88 9.73 -32.49
C SER A 371 -21.54 10.32 -32.05
N ASN A 372 -21.32 10.53 -30.73
CA ASN A 372 -20.16 11.24 -30.18
C ASN A 372 -19.16 10.26 -29.52
N LEU A 373 -18.88 9.13 -30.19
CA LEU A 373 -17.86 8.16 -29.77
C LEU A 373 -16.47 8.62 -30.22
N TYR A 374 -15.49 8.53 -29.31
CA TYR A 374 -14.08 8.85 -29.58
C TYR A 374 -13.39 7.77 -30.41
N TYR A 375 -12.49 8.16 -31.30
CA TYR A 375 -11.68 7.28 -32.14
C TYR A 375 -10.20 7.63 -32.05
N SER A 376 -9.33 6.64 -31.87
CA SER A 376 -7.87 6.73 -31.95
C SER A 376 -7.37 6.46 -33.38
N GLN A 377 -6.23 7.03 -33.76
CA GLN A 377 -5.54 6.65 -35.02
C GLN A 377 -4.86 5.28 -34.87
N LYS A 378 -4.86 4.47 -35.93
CA LYS A 378 -4.06 3.25 -36.00
C LYS A 378 -2.57 3.60 -35.93
N SER A 379 -1.77 2.81 -35.19
CA SER A 379 -0.43 3.13 -34.69
C SER A 379 0.72 3.30 -35.71
N ASP A 380 0.46 3.31 -37.02
CA ASP A 380 1.51 3.41 -38.05
C ASP A 380 1.88 4.85 -38.46
N SER A 381 1.25 5.86 -37.85
CA SER A 381 1.59 7.26 -38.14
C SER A 381 2.42 7.86 -37.00
N SER A 382 3.55 8.45 -37.37
CA SER A 382 4.54 9.08 -36.50
C SER A 382 4.05 10.31 -35.69
N ASN A 383 2.79 10.70 -35.81
CA ASN A 383 2.16 11.81 -35.12
C ASN A 383 1.15 11.31 -34.09
N ALA A 384 1.54 11.39 -32.84
CA ALA A 384 0.75 10.97 -31.65
C ALA A 384 -0.43 11.91 -31.31
N ASN A 385 -0.73 12.89 -32.12
CA ASN A 385 -1.92 13.73 -32.00
C ASN A 385 -3.06 13.11 -32.80
N SER A 386 -3.71 12.11 -32.20
CA SER A 386 -4.95 11.57 -32.77
C SER A 386 -6.04 12.62 -32.64
N TYR A 387 -6.40 13.18 -33.79
CA TYR A 387 -7.48 14.12 -33.93
C TYR A 387 -8.73 13.37 -34.35
N PHE A 388 -9.82 13.60 -33.67
CA PHE A 388 -11.13 13.29 -34.20
C PHE A 388 -11.50 14.38 -35.22
N ASP A 389 -11.44 14.04 -36.48
CA ASP A 389 -12.01 14.82 -37.57
C ASP A 389 -13.09 13.98 -38.22
N ARG A 390 -14.36 14.43 -38.17
CA ARG A 390 -15.50 13.76 -38.83
C ARG A 390 -15.31 13.56 -40.32
N TYR A 391 -14.38 14.27 -40.90
CA TYR A 391 -14.05 14.23 -42.36
C TYR A 391 -12.84 13.34 -42.67
N GLN A 392 -12.20 12.71 -41.67
CA GLN A 392 -11.09 11.79 -41.92
C GLN A 392 -11.56 10.38 -42.29
N ASP A 393 -10.73 9.71 -43.09
CA ASP A 393 -10.94 8.33 -43.52
C ASP A 393 -10.99 7.36 -42.33
N HIS A 394 -12.20 6.96 -41.92
CA HIS A 394 -12.46 6.03 -40.82
C HIS A 394 -11.73 4.69 -40.95
N SER A 395 -11.24 4.32 -42.14
CA SER A 395 -10.45 3.10 -42.37
C SER A 395 -9.14 3.07 -41.58
N LYS A 396 -8.64 4.25 -41.20
CA LYS A 396 -7.40 4.44 -40.44
C LYS A 396 -7.62 4.68 -38.94
N MET A 397 -8.85 4.63 -38.48
CA MET A 397 -9.22 4.90 -37.10
C MET A 397 -9.73 3.64 -36.39
N VAL A 398 -9.61 3.65 -35.08
CA VAL A 398 -10.06 2.58 -34.17
C VAL A 398 -10.94 3.22 -33.10
N ALA A 399 -12.15 2.70 -32.89
CA ALA A 399 -13.05 3.19 -31.88
C ALA A 399 -12.44 3.06 -30.48
N GLY A 400 -12.65 4.08 -29.65
CA GLY A 400 -12.12 4.16 -28.29
C GLY A 400 -10.68 4.70 -28.23
N PHE A 401 -10.16 4.79 -26.99
CA PHE A 401 -8.80 5.25 -26.68
C PHE A 401 -7.83 4.06 -26.63
N THR A 402 -6.74 4.14 -27.37
CA THR A 402 -5.71 3.10 -27.37
C THR A 402 -4.61 3.42 -26.40
N MET A 403 -4.57 2.70 -25.25
CA MET A 403 -3.46 2.75 -24.31
C MET A 403 -2.30 1.90 -24.83
N SER A 404 -1.11 2.47 -24.86
CA SER A 404 0.13 1.80 -25.30
C SER A 404 1.28 2.13 -24.36
N SER A 405 2.40 1.44 -24.49
CA SER A 405 3.64 1.78 -23.75
C SER A 405 4.12 3.21 -24.02
N ARG A 406 3.76 3.81 -25.16
CA ARG A 406 4.08 5.20 -25.50
C ARG A 406 3.07 6.19 -24.93
N THR A 407 1.77 5.90 -24.99
CA THR A 407 0.72 6.83 -24.55
C THR A 407 0.55 6.85 -23.04
N ARG A 408 0.76 5.73 -22.33
CA ARG A 408 0.62 5.66 -20.87
C ARG A 408 1.49 6.68 -20.11
N PRO A 409 2.81 6.84 -20.40
CA PRO A 409 3.61 7.88 -19.75
C PRO A 409 3.10 9.31 -20.03
N MET A 410 2.57 9.56 -21.24
CA MET A 410 2.02 10.87 -21.61
C MET A 410 0.72 11.17 -20.85
N VAL A 411 -0.16 10.18 -20.71
CA VAL A 411 -1.39 10.26 -19.90
C VAL A 411 -1.06 10.59 -18.45
N ILE A 412 -0.12 9.85 -17.86
CA ILE A 412 0.30 10.04 -16.46
C ILE A 412 0.97 11.40 -16.27
N GLY A 413 1.90 11.78 -17.15
CA GLY A 413 2.58 13.08 -17.09
C GLY A 413 1.60 14.24 -17.19
N LYS A 414 0.57 14.13 -18.07
CA LYS A 414 -0.46 15.15 -18.17
C LYS A 414 -1.34 15.24 -16.91
N PHE A 415 -1.68 14.09 -16.33
CA PHE A 415 -2.42 14.07 -15.08
C PHE A 415 -1.61 14.68 -13.93
N GLN A 416 -0.31 14.38 -13.83
CA GLN A 416 0.59 15.01 -12.84
C GLN A 416 0.63 16.54 -13.00
N GLU A 417 0.69 17.05 -14.25
CA GLU A 417 0.68 18.48 -14.54
C GLU A 417 -0.60 19.13 -14.00
N TYR A 418 -1.79 18.58 -14.30
CA TYR A 418 -3.06 19.11 -13.80
C TYR A 418 -3.17 19.09 -12.28
N ILE A 419 -2.63 18.07 -11.62
CA ILE A 419 -2.62 17.97 -10.16
C ILE A 419 -1.68 19.02 -9.54
N ALA A 420 -0.47 19.17 -10.09
CA ALA A 420 0.51 20.13 -9.61
C ALA A 420 0.03 21.57 -9.76
N ASP A 421 -0.62 21.89 -10.89
CA ASP A 421 -1.16 23.22 -11.21
C ASP A 421 -2.50 23.48 -10.52
N LYS A 422 -3.08 22.49 -9.82
CA LYS A 422 -4.44 22.55 -9.25
C LYS A 422 -5.49 22.93 -10.30
N GLY A 423 -5.25 22.50 -11.53
CA GLY A 423 -6.02 22.87 -12.71
C GLY A 423 -7.29 22.04 -12.95
N VAL A 424 -7.67 21.17 -12.02
CA VAL A 424 -8.87 20.33 -12.09
C VAL A 424 -9.56 20.26 -10.74
N THR A 425 -10.88 20.12 -10.72
CA THR A 425 -11.65 19.89 -9.49
C THR A 425 -12.00 18.41 -9.38
N ILE A 426 -11.42 17.72 -8.40
CA ILE A 426 -11.68 16.33 -8.06
C ILE A 426 -12.63 16.29 -6.87
N GLN A 427 -13.82 15.69 -7.03
CA GLN A 427 -14.81 15.57 -5.97
C GLN A 427 -14.79 14.17 -5.31
N SER A 428 -14.16 13.19 -5.96
CA SER A 428 -14.15 11.80 -5.51
C SER A 428 -13.06 11.51 -4.48
N LYS A 429 -13.48 11.06 -3.30
CA LYS A 429 -12.58 10.49 -2.31
C LYS A 429 -11.93 9.18 -2.82
N ARG A 430 -12.69 8.33 -3.54
CA ARG A 430 -12.18 7.05 -4.06
C ARG A 430 -11.02 7.24 -5.03
N LEU A 431 -11.09 8.25 -5.91
CA LEU A 431 -10.00 8.60 -6.82
C LEU A 431 -8.75 9.04 -6.05
N VAL A 432 -8.89 9.91 -5.05
CA VAL A 432 -7.73 10.37 -4.27
C VAL A 432 -7.10 9.22 -3.47
N GLU A 433 -7.88 8.28 -2.96
CA GLU A 433 -7.38 7.09 -2.29
C GLU A 433 -6.56 6.19 -3.24
N GLU A 434 -6.97 6.00 -4.50
CA GLU A 434 -6.17 5.31 -5.51
C GLU A 434 -4.90 6.09 -5.87
N MET A 435 -4.98 7.42 -6.01
CA MET A 435 -3.80 8.25 -6.31
C MET A 435 -2.71 8.15 -5.23
N LYS A 436 -3.06 7.96 -3.96
CA LYS A 436 -2.10 7.80 -2.85
C LYS A 436 -1.27 6.53 -2.94
N VAL A 437 -1.81 5.48 -3.53
CA VAL A 437 -1.15 4.18 -3.69
C VAL A 437 -0.63 3.95 -5.11
N PHE A 438 -0.71 4.96 -5.97
CA PHE A 438 -0.20 4.92 -7.34
C PHE A 438 1.27 5.34 -7.35
N ILE A 439 2.16 4.39 -7.70
CA ILE A 439 3.61 4.53 -7.53
C ILE A 439 4.35 4.20 -8.82
N TRP A 440 5.59 4.69 -8.93
CA TRP A 440 6.53 4.24 -9.95
C TRP A 440 7.15 2.91 -9.51
N LYS A 441 6.97 1.87 -10.30
CA LYS A 441 7.58 0.54 -10.10
C LYS A 441 8.27 0.11 -11.38
N ASN A 442 9.59 -0.09 -11.31
CA ASN A 442 10.41 -0.46 -12.47
C ASN A 442 10.22 0.47 -13.69
N GLY A 443 10.07 1.77 -13.47
CA GLY A 443 9.87 2.77 -14.51
C GLY A 443 8.44 2.82 -15.10
N ARG A 444 7.49 2.07 -14.54
CA ARG A 444 6.08 2.10 -14.89
C ARG A 444 5.26 2.59 -13.70
N ALA A 445 4.35 3.51 -13.94
CA ALA A 445 3.39 3.93 -12.92
C ALA A 445 2.23 2.93 -12.85
N GLU A 446 1.98 2.38 -11.67
CA GLU A 446 0.93 1.39 -11.39
C GLU A 446 0.52 1.44 -9.91
N ALA A 447 -0.63 0.88 -9.55
CA ALA A 447 -1.00 0.75 -8.15
C ALA A 447 -0.04 -0.17 -7.38
N GLN A 448 0.16 0.08 -6.10
CA GLN A 448 0.84 -0.88 -5.22
C GLN A 448 0.13 -2.22 -5.26
N THR A 449 0.90 -3.30 -5.13
CA THR A 449 0.35 -4.67 -5.18
C THR A 449 -0.77 -4.84 -4.13
N GLY A 450 -1.94 -5.28 -4.58
CA GLY A 450 -3.14 -5.42 -3.75
C GLY A 450 -4.08 -4.22 -3.77
N TYR A 451 -3.75 -3.19 -4.57
CA TYR A 451 -4.59 -2.02 -4.82
C TYR A 451 -4.92 -1.90 -6.32
N ASN A 452 -5.90 -1.06 -6.64
CA ASN A 452 -6.36 -0.82 -8.01
C ASN A 452 -5.95 0.57 -8.46
N ASP A 453 -5.81 0.77 -9.80
CA ASP A 453 -5.55 2.05 -10.46
C ASP A 453 -6.59 2.41 -11.54
N ASP A 454 -7.73 1.71 -11.53
CA ASP A 454 -8.75 1.83 -12.58
C ASP A 454 -9.34 3.26 -12.66
N LEU A 455 -9.66 3.90 -11.50
CA LEU A 455 -10.11 5.30 -11.48
C LEU A 455 -9.00 6.26 -11.90
N VAL A 456 -7.76 6.03 -11.46
CA VAL A 456 -6.59 6.85 -11.82
C VAL A 456 -6.36 6.81 -13.32
N MET A 457 -6.46 5.64 -13.94
CA MET A 457 -6.25 5.47 -15.37
C MET A 457 -7.35 6.13 -16.20
N ALA A 458 -8.62 5.91 -15.85
CA ALA A 458 -9.76 6.56 -16.51
C ALA A 458 -9.65 8.09 -16.42
N PHE A 459 -9.32 8.63 -15.22
CA PHE A 459 -9.18 10.06 -15.01
C PHE A 459 -7.96 10.65 -15.75
N GLY A 460 -6.85 9.93 -15.77
CA GLY A 460 -5.67 10.30 -16.53
C GLY A 460 -5.95 10.45 -18.04
N ILE A 461 -6.72 9.52 -18.62
CA ILE A 461 -7.18 9.59 -20.01
C ILE A 461 -8.04 10.86 -20.20
N ALA A 462 -8.92 11.19 -19.25
CA ALA A 462 -9.72 12.41 -19.31
C ALA A 462 -8.85 13.67 -19.40
N MET A 463 -7.84 13.78 -18.52
CA MET A 463 -6.90 14.91 -18.52
C MET A 463 -6.10 15.02 -19.83
N TYR A 464 -5.67 13.88 -20.36
CA TYR A 464 -4.91 13.83 -21.62
C TYR A 464 -5.73 14.26 -22.83
N ILE A 465 -7.00 13.85 -22.91
CA ILE A 465 -7.88 14.15 -24.04
C ILE A 465 -8.46 15.56 -23.97
N ARG A 466 -8.70 16.07 -22.76
CA ARG A 466 -9.31 17.39 -22.54
C ARG A 466 -8.61 18.51 -23.33
N ASP A 467 -7.29 18.56 -23.33
CA ASP A 467 -6.53 19.58 -24.05
C ASP A 467 -6.77 19.49 -25.57
N THR A 468 -6.94 18.27 -26.07
CA THR A 468 -7.27 18.04 -27.48
C THR A 468 -8.70 18.52 -27.80
N ALA A 469 -9.65 18.20 -26.92
CA ALA A 469 -11.04 18.62 -27.05
C ALA A 469 -11.18 20.16 -27.06
N LEU A 470 -10.50 20.84 -26.15
CA LEU A 470 -10.49 22.32 -26.11
C LEU A 470 -9.86 22.94 -27.36
N LYS A 471 -8.79 22.38 -27.90
CA LYS A 471 -8.17 22.86 -29.16
C LYS A 471 -9.10 22.70 -30.36
N LEU A 472 -9.88 21.62 -30.41
CA LEU A 472 -10.89 21.40 -31.46
C LEU A 472 -11.98 22.46 -31.38
N ARG A 473 -12.49 22.75 -30.18
CA ARG A 473 -13.49 23.78 -29.95
C ARG A 473 -12.99 25.17 -30.36
N GLN A 474 -11.78 25.54 -29.98
CA GLN A 474 -11.16 26.81 -30.41
C GLN A 474 -11.04 26.96 -31.93
N ARG A 475 -11.02 25.85 -32.67
CA ARG A 475 -11.01 25.84 -34.13
C ARG A 475 -12.42 25.83 -34.77
N GLY A 476 -13.47 26.01 -33.94
CA GLY A 476 -14.86 26.00 -34.41
C GLY A 476 -15.42 24.61 -34.74
N LEU A 477 -14.74 23.55 -34.28
CA LEU A 477 -15.24 22.19 -34.38
C LEU A 477 -16.05 21.89 -33.08
N ASP A 478 -17.33 21.62 -33.29
CA ASP A 478 -18.24 21.26 -32.20
C ASP A 478 -17.89 19.85 -31.68
N ILE A 479 -17.64 19.73 -30.37
CA ILE A 479 -17.25 18.48 -29.71
C ILE A 479 -18.49 17.66 -29.37
N THR A 480 -19.65 18.27 -29.35
CA THR A 480 -20.93 17.71 -28.88
C THR A 480 -21.88 17.31 -30.00
N ARG A 481 -21.52 17.51 -31.26
CA ARG A 481 -22.43 17.20 -32.39
C ARG A 481 -21.79 16.38 -33.50
#